data_f171d34870e3360c883c4b090b85a428
#
_entry.id   f171d34870e3360c883c4b090b85a428
#
_cell.length_a   1.000
_cell.length_b   1.000
_cell.length_c   1.000
_cell.angle_alpha   90.00
_cell.angle_beta   90.00
_cell.angle_gamma   90.00
#
_symmetry.space_group_name_H-M   'P 1'
#
loop_
_entity.id
_entity.type
_entity.pdbx_description
1 polymer ?
#
loop_
_entity_poly.entity_id
_entity_poly.type
_entity_poly.pdbx_seq_one_letter_code
_entity_poly.pdbx_strand_id
1 'polypeptide(L)'
;MKQSDFEVPVRPYGKAELGHMYRGDDCKDRAARIWMDREISKCPGLREELCRLGYNTLQKVYTIAQVRAIFNANGEPYLTAD
;
A
#
# COMPACT_ATOMS: atom_id res chain seq x y z
N MET A 1 4.73 19.32 -14.42
CA MET A 1 4.61 19.38 -13.43
C MET A 1 4.89 18.31 -12.64
N LYS A 2 5.27 18.28 -11.63
CA LYS A 2 5.56 17.32 -10.87
C LYS A 2 4.47 16.97 -10.09
N GLN A 3 4.06 15.88 -10.11
CA GLN A 3 2.99 15.61 -9.42
C GLN A 3 3.23 14.88 -8.20
N SER A 4 4.22 14.15 -8.08
CA SER A 4 4.40 13.24 -6.98
C SER A 4 5.81 13.28 -6.55
N ASP A 5 6.08 13.13 -5.27
CA ASP A 5 7.42 12.99 -4.75
C ASP A 5 7.91 11.56 -4.88
N PHE A 6 7.11 10.67 -5.44
CA PHE A 6 7.45 9.26 -5.54
C PHE A 6 7.76 8.86 -6.97
N GLU A 7 8.67 7.93 -7.15
CA GLU A 7 8.96 7.41 -8.46
C GLU A 7 7.93 6.39 -8.90
N VAL A 8 7.35 5.68 -7.98
CA VAL A 8 6.27 4.76 -8.28
C VAL A 8 4.99 5.58 -8.40
N PRO A 9 4.21 5.43 -9.45
CA PRO A 9 3.02 6.26 -9.62
C PRO A 9 2.03 6.10 -8.47
N VAL A 10 1.46 7.20 -8.04
CA VAL A 10 0.42 7.19 -7.01
C VAL A 10 -0.89 7.07 -7.74
N ARG A 11 -1.45 5.87 -7.76
CA ARG A 11 -2.70 5.58 -8.42
C ARG A 11 -3.40 4.48 -7.64
N PRO A 12 -4.62 4.12 -7.97
CA PRO A 12 -5.27 3.01 -7.28
C PRO A 12 -4.52 1.71 -7.58
N TYR A 13 -4.31 0.90 -6.55
CA TYR A 13 -3.67 -0.40 -6.69
C TYR A 13 -4.53 -1.42 -5.97
N GLY A 14 -4.64 -2.61 -6.53
CA GLY A 14 -5.26 -3.72 -5.80
C GLY A 14 -4.43 -4.07 -4.59
N LYS A 15 -5.07 -4.60 -3.54
CA LYS A 15 -4.35 -4.99 -2.35
C LYS A 15 -3.28 -6.01 -2.66
N ALA A 16 -3.64 -7.04 -3.43
CA ALA A 16 -2.66 -8.06 -3.78
C ALA A 16 -1.59 -7.47 -4.67
N GLU A 17 -1.97 -6.62 -5.60
CA GLU A 17 -1.02 -5.99 -6.50
C GLU A 17 0.02 -5.21 -5.71
N LEU A 18 -0.42 -4.36 -4.81
CA LEU A 18 0.51 -3.57 -4.02
C LEU A 18 1.33 -4.46 -3.09
N GLY A 19 0.72 -5.49 -2.54
CA GLY A 19 1.44 -6.44 -1.71
C GLY A 19 2.58 -7.11 -2.46
N HIS A 20 2.34 -7.48 -3.72
CA HIS A 20 3.39 -8.07 -4.53
C HIS A 20 4.49 -7.06 -4.85
N MET A 21 4.13 -5.80 -5.01
CA MET A 21 5.13 -4.77 -5.28
C MET A 21 6.07 -4.58 -4.10
N TYR A 22 5.56 -4.69 -2.88
CA TYR A 22 6.39 -4.55 -1.70
C TYR A 22 7.12 -5.85 -1.36
N ARG A 23 6.41 -6.97 -1.47
CA ARG A 23 6.97 -8.22 -1.00
C ARG A 23 7.62 -9.04 -2.09
N GLY A 24 7.16 -8.91 -3.32
CA GLY A 24 7.66 -9.73 -4.43
C GLY A 24 6.57 -10.63 -4.96
N ASP A 25 6.82 -11.23 -6.11
CA ASP A 25 5.82 -12.02 -6.80
C ASP A 25 5.90 -13.50 -6.46
N ASP A 26 6.69 -13.87 -5.47
CA ASP A 26 6.90 -15.27 -5.14
C ASP A 26 5.83 -15.84 -4.22
N CYS A 27 4.77 -15.11 -3.97
CA CYS A 27 3.68 -15.59 -3.13
C CYS A 27 2.37 -15.42 -3.87
N LYS A 28 1.33 -16.07 -3.35
CA LYS A 28 0.01 -15.97 -3.95
C LYS A 28 -0.68 -14.70 -3.53
N ASP A 29 -1.71 -14.32 -4.28
CA ASP A 29 -2.45 -13.08 -4.01
C ASP A 29 -2.96 -13.02 -2.58
N ARG A 30 -3.46 -14.13 -2.07
CA ARG A 30 -3.99 -14.13 -0.71
C ARG A 30 -2.89 -13.82 0.29
N ALA A 31 -1.72 -14.39 0.10
CA ALA A 31 -0.59 -14.13 0.99
C ALA A 31 -0.15 -12.67 0.90
N ALA A 32 -0.17 -12.10 -0.29
CA ALA A 32 0.19 -10.70 -0.47
C ALA A 32 -0.79 -9.79 0.25
N ARG A 33 -2.09 -10.09 0.17
CA ARG A 33 -3.09 -9.29 0.86
C ARG A 33 -2.93 -9.37 2.37
N ILE A 34 -2.69 -10.57 2.87
CA ILE A 34 -2.49 -10.75 4.32
C ILE A 34 -1.25 -10.00 4.77
N TRP A 35 -0.21 -10.05 3.96
CA TRP A 35 1.03 -9.34 4.29
C TRP A 35 0.77 -7.83 4.37
N MET A 36 0.00 -7.28 3.43
CA MET A 36 -0.32 -5.85 3.45
C MET A 36 -1.12 -5.48 4.69
N ASP A 37 -2.11 -6.29 5.05
CA ASP A 37 -2.91 -6.01 6.24
C ASP A 37 -2.03 -6.02 7.48
N ARG A 38 -1.09 -6.94 7.54
CA ARG A 38 -0.20 -7.03 8.68
C ARG A 38 0.73 -5.83 8.76
N GLU A 39 1.26 -5.39 7.60
CA GLU A 39 2.15 -4.24 7.59
C GLU A 39 1.43 -2.98 8.00
N ILE A 40 0.20 -2.80 7.53
CA ILE A 40 -0.59 -1.65 7.92
C ILE A 40 -0.86 -1.67 9.43
N SER A 41 -1.12 -2.85 9.97
CA SER A 41 -1.41 -2.97 11.40
C SER A 41 -0.21 -2.65 12.27
N LYS A 42 0.99 -2.78 11.74
CA LYS A 42 2.18 -2.45 12.51
C LYS A 42 2.36 -0.95 12.68
N CYS A 43 1.65 -0.15 11.93
CA CYS A 43 1.77 1.30 11.97
C CYS A 43 0.44 1.90 12.41
N PRO A 44 0.24 2.12 13.70
CA PRO A 44 -1.06 2.61 14.17
C PRO A 44 -1.48 3.93 13.53
N GLY A 45 -0.53 4.83 13.30
CA GLY A 45 -0.85 6.09 12.66
C GLY A 45 -1.34 5.91 11.24
N LEU A 46 -0.73 4.99 10.51
CA LEU A 46 -1.16 4.70 9.15
C LEU A 46 -2.55 4.11 9.15
N ARG A 47 -2.84 3.21 10.08
CA ARG A 47 -4.15 2.59 10.12
C ARG A 47 -5.23 3.63 10.38
N GLU A 48 -4.97 4.54 11.30
CA GLU A 48 -5.92 5.60 11.58
C GLU A 48 -6.11 6.50 10.37
N GLU A 49 -5.04 6.82 9.68
CA GLU A 49 -5.12 7.66 8.50
C GLU A 49 -5.93 6.99 7.41
N LEU A 50 -5.71 5.70 7.19
CA LEU A 50 -6.46 4.97 6.19
C LEU A 50 -7.94 4.92 6.53
N CYS A 51 -8.28 4.75 7.80
CA CYS A 51 -9.68 4.75 8.21
C CYS A 51 -10.31 6.10 7.94
N ARG A 52 -9.56 7.18 8.18
CA ARG A 52 -10.08 8.50 7.89
C ARG A 52 -10.31 8.68 6.41
N LEU A 53 -9.54 8.00 5.58
CA LEU A 53 -9.67 8.08 4.14
C LEU A 53 -10.65 7.05 3.57
N GLY A 54 -11.46 6.45 4.44
CA GLY A 54 -12.51 5.55 3.99
C GLY A 54 -12.11 4.09 3.83
N TYR A 55 -10.94 3.72 4.32
CA TYR A 55 -10.49 2.35 4.16
C TYR A 55 -11.33 1.39 5.00
N ASN A 56 -11.62 0.23 4.41
CA ASN A 56 -12.19 -0.83 5.20
C ASN A 56 -11.58 -2.14 4.71
N THR A 57 -11.56 -3.14 5.58
CA THR A 57 -10.81 -4.36 5.31
C THR A 57 -11.40 -5.20 4.18
N LEU A 58 -12.64 -4.92 3.79
CA LEU A 58 -13.27 -5.67 2.72
C LEU A 58 -13.00 -5.09 1.34
N GLN A 59 -12.46 -3.87 1.26
CA GLN A 59 -12.21 -3.30 -0.06
C GLN A 59 -11.01 -4.02 -0.68
N LYS A 60 -11.01 -4.14 -1.98
CA LYS A 60 -9.98 -4.87 -2.68
C LYS A 60 -8.97 -3.98 -3.38
N VAL A 61 -9.24 -2.71 -3.48
CA VAL A 61 -8.39 -1.76 -4.18
C VAL A 61 -8.19 -0.55 -3.28
N TYR A 62 -6.95 -0.11 -3.14
CA TYR A 62 -6.67 1.12 -2.40
C TYR A 62 -6.94 2.31 -3.30
N THR A 63 -7.53 3.35 -2.76
CA THR A 63 -7.75 4.59 -3.50
C THR A 63 -6.43 5.36 -3.62
N ILE A 64 -6.42 6.38 -4.47
CA ILE A 64 -5.23 7.22 -4.64
C ILE A 64 -4.76 7.79 -3.31
N ALA A 65 -5.68 8.33 -2.51
CA ALA A 65 -5.33 8.93 -1.24
C ALA A 65 -4.77 7.88 -0.28
N GLN A 66 -5.32 6.69 -0.30
CA GLN A 66 -4.85 5.61 0.56
C GLN A 66 -3.46 5.15 0.13
N VAL A 67 -3.21 5.06 -1.18
CA VAL A 67 -1.90 4.70 -1.69
C VAL A 67 -0.86 5.72 -1.26
N ARG A 68 -1.21 7.00 -1.36
CA ARG A 68 -0.28 8.05 -0.94
C ARG A 68 0.06 7.92 0.54
N ALA A 69 -0.93 7.63 1.37
CA ALA A 69 -0.69 7.47 2.81
C ALA A 69 0.23 6.28 3.07
N ILE A 70 0.04 5.18 2.34
CA ILE A 70 0.88 4.01 2.51
C ILE A 70 2.32 4.31 2.10
N PHE A 71 2.50 4.99 0.97
CA PHE A 71 3.84 5.33 0.51
C PHE A 71 4.53 6.27 1.49
N ASN A 72 3.79 7.22 2.06
CA ASN A 72 4.38 8.12 3.04
C ASN A 72 4.82 7.41 4.30
N ALA A 73 4.09 6.39 4.72
CA ALA A 73 4.40 5.69 5.95
C ALA A 73 5.46 4.61 5.74
N ASN A 74 5.37 3.87 4.63
CA ASN A 74 6.22 2.71 4.41
C ASN A 74 7.25 2.88 3.31
N GLY A 75 7.21 4.00 2.61
CA GLY A 75 8.11 4.20 1.47
C GLY A 75 7.57 3.55 0.23
N GLU A 76 8.21 3.81 -0.88
CA GLU A 76 7.80 3.26 -2.16
C GLU A 76 8.26 1.82 -2.26
N PRO A 77 7.46 0.95 -2.86
CA PRO A 77 7.80 -0.47 -2.89
C PRO A 77 9.11 -0.76 -3.60
N TYR A 78 9.43 -0.02 -4.65
CA TYR A 78 10.63 -0.36 -5.41
C TYR A 78 11.91 0.15 -4.77
N LEU A 79 11.83 1.00 -3.79
CA LEU A 79 13.02 1.52 -3.15
C LEU A 79 13.69 0.49 -2.25
N THR A 80 12.98 -0.55 -1.89
CA THR A 80 13.55 -1.56 -1.03
C THR A 80 14.13 -2.72 -1.80
N ALA A 81 14.11 -2.65 -3.10
CA ALA A 81 14.52 -3.78 -3.92
C ALA A 81 16.01 -4.03 -3.91
N ASP A 82 16.77 -3.10 -3.54
CA ASP A 82 18.17 -3.33 -3.50
C ASP A 82 18.60 -3.86 -2.18
#